data_d1386915c24cf90a0f1b830941515982
#
_entry.id   d1386915c24cf90a0f1b830941515982
#
_cell.length_a   1.000
_cell.length_b   1.000
_cell.length_c   1.000
_cell.angle_alpha   90.00
_cell.angle_beta   90.00
_cell.angle_gamma   90.00
#
_symmetry.space_group_name_H-M   'P 1'
#
loop_
_entity.id
_entity.type
_entity.pdbx_description
1 polymer ?
#
loop_
_entity_poly.entity_id
_entity_poly.type
_entity_poly.pdbx_seq_one_letter_code
_entity_poly.pdbx_strand_id
1 'polypeptide(L)'
;NPEMLYIAMGILGATVMPHNLYLHSAIVQTRAWGTTIPEKREAVRLATWDSTIALMFALLINASILVLAAAAFHKTGRSDVAELAQAQSLLHPLHGSALARTLFGVALLCCGLNSTDTATLAGQAVMEGFINLRIAPWLRRLVTRGIAVIPAAAVVLLYGEKETGRLLILSQVILSLQLPFAVVPLVQFT
;
A
#
# COMPACT_ATOMS: atom_id res chain seq x y z
N ASN A 1 20.72 8.89 12.74
CA ASN A 1 19.61 9.40 13.52
C ASN A 1 18.50 8.34 13.54
N PRO A 2 18.07 7.84 14.73
CA PRO A 2 17.09 6.76 14.83
C PRO A 2 15.73 7.12 14.22
N GLU A 3 15.31 8.37 14.26
CA GLU A 3 14.07 8.83 13.64
C GLU A 3 14.09 8.71 12.12
N MET A 4 15.22 9.03 11.48
CA MET A 4 15.37 8.86 10.03
C MET A 4 15.31 7.38 9.64
N LEU A 5 15.89 6.50 10.44
CA LEU A 5 15.81 5.06 10.21
C LEU A 5 14.37 4.54 10.35
N TYR A 6 13.66 5.00 11.36
CA TYR A 6 12.25 4.66 11.58
C TYR A 6 11.36 5.08 10.41
N ILE A 7 11.54 6.29 9.90
CA ILE A 7 10.81 6.80 8.73
C ILE A 7 11.20 6.02 7.47
N ALA A 8 12.50 5.73 7.27
CA ALA A 8 12.96 4.95 6.12
C ALA A 8 12.37 3.54 6.11
N MET A 9 12.29 2.88 7.26
CA MET A 9 11.61 1.59 7.41
C MET A 9 10.11 1.70 7.12
N GLY A 10 9.47 2.79 7.55
CA GLY A 10 8.08 3.08 7.22
C GLY A 10 7.85 3.23 5.72
N ILE A 11 8.71 3.97 5.02
CA ILE A 11 8.65 4.13 3.56
C ILE A 11 8.86 2.77 2.85
N LEU A 12 9.81 1.97 3.32
CA LEU A 12 10.06 0.63 2.78
C LEU A 12 8.82 -0.27 2.94
N GLY A 13 8.21 -0.30 4.12
CA GLY A 13 7.00 -1.08 4.37
C GLY A 13 5.79 -0.60 3.59
N ALA A 14 5.68 0.72 3.34
CA ALA A 14 4.61 1.29 2.54
C ALA A 14 4.74 0.96 1.04
N THR A 15 5.97 0.83 0.53
CA THR A 15 6.24 0.55 -0.88
C THR A 15 6.22 -0.95 -1.19
N VAL A 16 6.82 -1.76 -0.33
CA VAL A 16 6.92 -3.22 -0.55
C VAL A 16 6.13 -3.95 0.54
N MET A 17 4.85 -4.15 0.27
CA MET A 17 3.94 -4.84 1.19
C MET A 17 4.07 -6.36 1.03
N PRO A 18 4.40 -7.14 2.08
CA PRO A 18 4.56 -8.60 1.98
C PRO A 18 3.33 -9.31 1.43
N HIS A 19 2.15 -8.86 1.84
CA HIS A 19 0.88 -9.46 1.39
C HIS A 19 0.62 -9.25 -0.11
N ASN A 20 1.17 -8.21 -0.73
CA ASN A 20 1.06 -8.00 -2.17
C ASN A 20 1.86 -9.06 -2.96
N LEU A 21 2.99 -9.54 -2.44
CA LEU A 21 3.74 -10.63 -3.06
C LEU A 21 2.88 -11.89 -3.17
N TYR A 22 2.19 -12.26 -2.09
CA TYR A 22 1.27 -13.41 -2.08
C TYR A 22 0.06 -13.20 -2.98
N LEU A 23 -0.51 -11.99 -2.97
CA LEU A 23 -1.66 -11.65 -3.81
C LEU A 23 -1.31 -11.74 -5.30
N HIS A 24 -0.19 -11.14 -5.71
CA HIS A 24 0.23 -11.19 -7.11
C HIS A 24 0.55 -12.61 -7.57
N SER A 25 1.18 -13.41 -6.73
CA SER A 25 1.43 -14.83 -7.01
C SER A 25 0.13 -15.62 -7.19
N ALA A 26 -0.89 -15.34 -6.38
CA ALA A 26 -2.20 -15.98 -6.49
C ALA A 26 -2.95 -15.53 -7.76
N ILE A 27 -2.96 -14.24 -8.07
CA ILE A 27 -3.67 -13.69 -9.23
C ILE A 27 -3.03 -14.16 -10.54
N VAL A 28 -1.71 -14.26 -10.61
CA VAL A 28 -1.02 -14.76 -11.80
C VAL A 28 -1.49 -16.18 -12.15
N GLN A 29 -1.77 -17.02 -11.18
CA GLN A 29 -2.24 -18.39 -11.41
C GLN A 29 -3.65 -18.47 -12.02
N THR A 30 -4.45 -17.42 -11.91
CA THR A 30 -5.80 -17.38 -12.50
C THR A 30 -5.82 -17.03 -13.99
N ARG A 31 -4.67 -16.61 -14.54
CA ARG A 31 -4.55 -16.26 -15.97
C ARG A 31 -4.37 -17.51 -16.84
N ALA A 32 -4.93 -17.51 -18.03
CA ALA A 32 -4.77 -18.57 -19.02
C ALA A 32 -3.39 -18.46 -19.68
N TRP A 33 -2.39 -18.97 -19.00
CA TRP A 33 -1.05 -19.17 -19.60
C TRP A 33 -1.09 -20.45 -20.42
N GLY A 34 -0.70 -20.46 -21.66
CA GLY A 34 -0.65 -21.67 -22.47
C GLY A 34 0.03 -22.86 -21.77
N THR A 35 -0.14 -24.04 -22.31
CA THR A 35 0.38 -25.29 -21.73
C THR A 35 1.82 -25.58 -22.16
N THR A 36 2.24 -25.04 -23.31
CA THR A 36 3.56 -25.31 -23.90
C THR A 36 4.66 -24.46 -23.28
N ILE A 37 5.89 -24.95 -23.31
CA ILE A 37 7.06 -24.22 -22.77
C ILE A 37 7.26 -22.83 -23.43
N PRO A 38 7.15 -22.71 -24.79
CA PRO A 38 7.29 -21.39 -25.43
C PRO A 38 6.19 -20.41 -25.01
N GLU A 39 4.93 -20.84 -24.88
CA GLU A 39 3.83 -20.00 -24.40
C GLU A 39 4.06 -19.50 -22.99
N LYS A 40 4.53 -20.37 -22.09
CA LYS A 40 4.88 -19.98 -20.71
C LYS A 40 6.02 -18.96 -20.67
N ARG A 41 7.04 -19.13 -21.51
CA ARG A 41 8.15 -18.18 -21.63
C ARG A 41 7.69 -16.81 -22.12
N GLU A 42 6.82 -16.79 -23.12
CA GLU A 42 6.22 -15.56 -23.61
C GLU A 42 5.37 -14.87 -22.53
N ALA A 43 4.56 -15.63 -21.81
CA ALA A 43 3.76 -15.15 -20.71
C ALA A 43 4.61 -14.49 -19.60
N VAL A 44 5.70 -15.11 -19.19
CA VAL A 44 6.65 -14.53 -18.22
C VAL A 44 7.27 -13.24 -18.74
N ARG A 45 7.67 -13.23 -20.03
CA ARG A 45 8.23 -12.03 -20.66
C ARG A 45 7.22 -10.87 -20.68
N LEU A 46 5.98 -11.12 -21.05
CA LEU A 46 4.91 -10.13 -21.07
C LEU A 46 4.60 -9.63 -19.65
N ALA A 47 4.50 -10.53 -18.67
CA ALA A 47 4.29 -10.15 -17.27
C ALA A 47 5.44 -9.32 -16.71
N THR A 48 6.69 -9.60 -17.09
CA THR A 48 7.86 -8.81 -16.70
C THR A 48 7.79 -7.40 -17.28
N TRP A 49 7.44 -7.27 -18.57
CA TRP A 49 7.29 -5.96 -19.18
C TRP A 49 6.15 -5.15 -18.56
N ASP A 50 4.98 -5.77 -18.36
CA ASP A 50 3.81 -5.15 -17.72
C ASP A 50 4.17 -4.61 -16.33
N SER A 51 4.77 -5.45 -15.49
CA SER A 51 5.21 -5.07 -14.15
C SER A 51 6.27 -3.97 -14.16
N THR A 52 7.25 -4.06 -15.07
CA THR A 52 8.32 -3.06 -15.16
C THR A 52 7.77 -1.69 -15.54
N ILE A 53 6.91 -1.63 -16.55
CA ILE A 53 6.29 -0.38 -16.99
C ILE A 53 5.42 0.21 -15.88
N ALA A 54 4.57 -0.59 -15.25
CA ALA A 54 3.69 -0.14 -14.18
C ALA A 54 4.49 0.39 -12.97
N LEU A 55 5.55 -0.31 -12.56
CA LEU A 55 6.41 0.09 -11.44
C LEU A 55 7.25 1.34 -11.77
N MET A 56 7.67 1.53 -13.02
CA MET A 56 8.35 2.76 -13.43
C MET A 56 7.42 3.98 -13.33
N PHE A 57 6.16 3.85 -13.76
CA PHE A 57 5.17 4.92 -13.56
C PHE A 57 4.90 5.18 -12.08
N ALA A 58 4.76 4.14 -11.26
CA ALA A 58 4.60 4.28 -9.82
C ALA A 58 5.81 4.99 -9.17
N LEU A 59 7.03 4.65 -9.59
CA LEU A 59 8.26 5.32 -9.14
C LEU A 59 8.25 6.82 -9.46
N LEU A 60 7.89 7.19 -10.69
CA LEU A 60 7.81 8.59 -11.10
C LEU A 60 6.78 9.37 -10.28
N ILE A 61 5.61 8.80 -10.05
CA ILE A 61 4.56 9.42 -9.23
C ILE A 61 5.04 9.59 -7.79
N ASN A 62 5.59 8.54 -7.17
CA ASN A 62 6.08 8.58 -5.79
C ASN A 62 7.24 9.58 -5.63
N ALA A 63 8.18 9.60 -6.56
CA ALA A 63 9.27 10.59 -6.58
C ALA A 63 8.73 12.02 -6.71
N SER A 64 7.73 12.24 -7.58
CA SER A 64 7.11 13.55 -7.77
C SER A 64 6.40 14.02 -6.49
N ILE A 65 5.71 13.15 -5.78
CA ILE A 65 5.08 13.47 -4.50
C ILE A 65 6.13 13.87 -3.46
N LEU A 66 7.23 13.11 -3.37
CA LEU A 66 8.31 13.39 -2.42
C LEU A 66 8.99 14.72 -2.73
N VAL A 67 9.30 15.00 -4.01
CA VAL A 67 9.89 16.26 -4.46
C VAL A 67 8.94 17.44 -4.19
N LEU A 68 7.64 17.26 -4.46
CA LEU A 68 6.63 18.28 -4.20
C LEU A 68 6.52 18.57 -2.71
N ALA A 69 6.48 17.54 -1.86
CA ALA A 69 6.45 17.71 -0.41
C ALA A 69 7.71 18.42 0.10
N ALA A 70 8.89 18.05 -0.39
CA ALA A 70 10.14 18.73 -0.03
C ALA A 70 10.15 20.19 -0.47
N ALA A 71 9.69 20.50 -1.66
CA ALA A 71 9.62 21.86 -2.17
C ALA A 71 8.59 22.73 -1.45
N ALA A 72 7.43 22.17 -1.12
CA ALA A 72 6.33 22.88 -0.51
C ALA A 72 6.53 23.15 0.99
N PHE A 73 7.06 22.16 1.72
CA PHE A 73 7.12 22.22 3.18
C PHE A 73 8.52 22.53 3.72
N HIS A 74 9.55 21.88 3.21
CA HIS A 74 10.91 22.07 3.71
C HIS A 74 11.46 23.47 3.42
N LYS A 75 11.24 24.01 2.22
CA LYS A 75 11.65 25.37 1.85
C LYS A 75 10.93 26.48 2.62
N THR A 76 9.72 26.21 3.13
CA THR A 76 8.94 27.16 3.94
C THR A 76 9.24 27.06 5.43
N GLY A 77 10.22 26.24 5.83
CA GLY A 77 10.63 26.06 7.24
C GLY A 77 9.61 25.26 8.07
N ARG A 78 8.63 24.63 7.45
CA ARG A 78 7.63 23.79 8.11
C ARG A 78 8.06 22.32 8.04
N SER A 79 8.80 21.88 9.02
CA SER A 79 9.25 20.49 9.16
C SER A 79 8.31 19.62 10.00
N ASP A 80 7.25 20.20 10.52
CA ASP A 80 6.29 19.61 11.46
C ASP A 80 5.00 19.08 10.80
N VAL A 81 4.91 19.13 9.45
CA VAL A 81 3.73 18.67 8.71
C VAL A 81 3.74 17.15 8.63
N ALA A 82 3.15 16.50 9.62
CA ALA A 82 3.05 15.06 9.72
C ALA A 82 1.65 14.52 9.40
N GLU A 83 0.63 15.38 9.34
CA GLU A 83 -0.76 14.96 9.15
C GLU A 83 -1.26 15.26 7.73
N LEU A 84 -1.99 14.29 7.15
CA LEU A 84 -2.63 14.43 5.84
C LEU A 84 -3.59 15.63 5.75
N ALA A 85 -4.32 15.90 6.84
CA ALA A 85 -5.22 17.05 6.92
C ALA A 85 -4.46 18.39 6.86
N GLN A 86 -3.28 18.46 7.49
CA GLN A 86 -2.40 19.63 7.42
C GLN A 86 -1.83 19.81 6.01
N ALA A 87 -1.38 18.71 5.38
CA ALA A 87 -0.91 18.73 4.00
C ALA A 87 -1.99 19.24 3.04
N GLN A 88 -3.24 18.79 3.20
CA GLN A 88 -4.38 19.23 2.41
C GLN A 88 -4.65 20.74 2.61
N SER A 89 -4.61 21.24 3.84
CA SER A 89 -4.86 22.66 4.14
C SER A 89 -3.76 23.57 3.60
N LEU A 90 -2.52 23.10 3.59
CA LEU A 90 -1.34 23.85 3.12
C LEU A 90 -1.20 23.87 1.58
N LEU A 91 -1.83 22.95 0.89
CA LEU A 91 -1.88 22.96 -0.59
C LEU A 91 -2.75 24.09 -1.13
N HIS A 92 -3.69 24.61 -0.34
CA HIS A 92 -4.61 25.67 -0.76
C HIS A 92 -3.91 26.98 -1.16
N PRO A 93 -2.98 27.55 -0.38
CA PRO A 93 -2.30 28.80 -0.74
C PRO A 93 -1.28 28.63 -1.87
N LEU A 94 -0.76 27.43 -2.10
CA LEU A 94 0.25 27.17 -3.14
C LEU A 94 -0.33 27.05 -4.56
N HIS A 95 -1.59 26.62 -4.69
CA HIS A 95 -2.23 26.37 -5.99
C HIS A 95 -3.49 27.20 -6.24
N GLY A 96 -3.90 28.08 -5.32
CA GLY A 96 -4.93 29.12 -5.50
C GLY A 96 -6.35 28.64 -5.84
N SER A 97 -6.63 27.35 -5.94
CA SER A 97 -7.92 26.85 -6.37
C SER A 97 -8.56 25.83 -5.43
N ALA A 98 -9.87 25.99 -5.20
CA ALA A 98 -10.71 24.98 -4.54
C ALA A 98 -10.62 23.60 -5.24
N LEU A 99 -10.31 23.60 -6.54
CA LEU A 99 -10.14 22.41 -7.36
C LEU A 99 -9.00 21.49 -6.86
N ALA A 100 -7.83 22.06 -6.49
CA ALA A 100 -6.70 21.25 -6.01
C ALA A 100 -7.05 20.49 -4.72
N ARG A 101 -7.77 21.11 -3.80
CA ARG A 101 -8.23 20.48 -2.56
C ARG A 101 -9.25 19.37 -2.84
N THR A 102 -10.20 19.61 -3.72
CA THR A 102 -11.20 18.60 -4.09
C THR A 102 -10.55 17.42 -4.81
N LEU A 103 -9.65 17.67 -5.75
CA LEU A 103 -8.91 16.63 -6.46
C LEU A 103 -8.05 15.78 -5.50
N PHE A 104 -7.40 16.43 -4.53
CA PHE A 104 -6.65 15.72 -3.49
C PHE A 104 -7.56 14.80 -2.65
N GLY A 105 -8.72 15.29 -2.22
CA GLY A 105 -9.69 14.51 -1.47
C GLY A 105 -10.24 13.32 -2.27
N VAL A 106 -10.59 13.54 -3.54
CA VAL A 106 -11.05 12.48 -4.46
C VAL A 106 -9.93 11.44 -4.69
N ALA A 107 -8.71 11.88 -4.93
CA ALA A 107 -7.57 10.97 -5.11
C ALA A 107 -7.34 10.13 -3.84
N LEU A 108 -7.41 10.72 -2.67
CA LEU A 108 -7.27 10.03 -1.39
C LEU A 108 -8.37 8.99 -1.19
N LEU A 109 -9.61 9.33 -1.52
CA LEU A 109 -10.74 8.41 -1.47
C LEU A 109 -10.57 7.22 -2.43
N CYS A 110 -10.20 7.47 -3.68
CA CYS A 110 -9.92 6.43 -4.67
C CYS A 110 -8.79 5.51 -4.22
N CYS A 111 -7.71 6.08 -3.67
CA CYS A 111 -6.58 5.34 -3.14
C CYS A 111 -7.00 4.44 -1.96
N GLY A 112 -7.82 4.97 -1.04
CA GLY A 112 -8.35 4.20 0.09
C GLY A 112 -9.24 3.04 -0.33
N LEU A 113 -10.11 3.25 -1.30
CA LEU A 113 -10.97 2.20 -1.86
C LEU A 113 -10.13 1.08 -2.51
N ASN A 114 -9.19 1.44 -3.37
CA ASN A 114 -8.29 0.48 -4.02
C ASN A 114 -7.45 -0.31 -3.01
N SER A 115 -6.91 0.37 -2.01
CA SER A 115 -6.12 -0.26 -0.95
C SER A 115 -6.95 -1.26 -0.13
N THR A 116 -8.20 -0.92 0.18
CA THR A 116 -9.11 -1.79 0.91
C THR A 116 -9.43 -3.07 0.13
N ASP A 117 -9.67 -2.96 -1.17
CA ASP A 117 -9.95 -4.12 -2.02
C ASP A 117 -8.70 -5.02 -2.16
N THR A 118 -7.54 -4.43 -2.38
CA THR A 118 -6.26 -5.17 -2.48
C THR A 118 -5.93 -5.91 -1.19
N ALA A 119 -6.07 -5.25 -0.03
CA ALA A 119 -5.83 -5.86 1.27
C ALA A 119 -6.84 -7.01 1.55
N THR A 120 -8.10 -6.85 1.15
CA THR A 120 -9.12 -7.89 1.29
C THR A 120 -8.78 -9.13 0.45
N LEU A 121 -8.38 -8.94 -0.80
CA LEU A 121 -7.98 -10.02 -1.70
C LEU A 121 -6.71 -10.73 -1.21
N ALA A 122 -5.73 -9.97 -0.72
CA ALA A 122 -4.53 -10.54 -0.12
C ALA A 122 -4.85 -11.39 1.11
N GLY A 123 -5.71 -10.89 2.00
CA GLY A 123 -6.20 -11.66 3.14
C GLY A 123 -6.92 -12.94 2.74
N GLN A 124 -7.72 -12.90 1.67
CA GLN A 124 -8.38 -14.10 1.13
C GLN A 124 -7.38 -15.13 0.60
N ALA A 125 -6.38 -14.68 -0.17
CA ALA A 125 -5.33 -15.55 -0.70
C ALA A 125 -4.55 -16.25 0.42
N VAL A 126 -4.21 -15.54 1.49
CA VAL A 126 -3.55 -16.09 2.67
C VAL A 126 -4.46 -17.10 3.40
N MET A 127 -5.74 -16.76 3.61
CA MET A 127 -6.69 -17.66 4.28
C MET A 127 -6.94 -18.95 3.49
N GLU A 128 -6.98 -18.88 2.16
CA GLU A 128 -7.13 -20.04 1.30
C GLU A 128 -5.90 -20.94 1.31
N GLY A 129 -4.71 -20.34 1.30
CA GLY A 129 -3.44 -21.08 1.24
C GLY A 129 -3.03 -21.71 2.57
N PHE A 130 -3.23 -21.01 3.69
CA PHE A 130 -2.70 -21.46 4.98
C PHE A 130 -3.73 -22.06 5.93
N ILE A 131 -4.99 -21.62 5.88
CA ILE A 131 -5.98 -22.01 6.90
C ILE A 131 -7.01 -23.00 6.36
N ASN A 132 -7.10 -23.13 5.04
CA ASN A 132 -8.03 -24.05 4.33
C ASN A 132 -9.51 -23.86 4.79
N LEU A 133 -9.87 -22.64 5.14
CA LEU A 133 -11.20 -22.27 5.61
C LEU A 133 -12.20 -22.23 4.46
N ARG A 134 -13.06 -23.23 4.39
CA ARG A 134 -14.18 -23.29 3.44
C ARG A 134 -15.39 -22.51 3.93
N ILE A 135 -15.25 -21.20 4.01
CA ILE A 135 -16.34 -20.27 4.37
C ILE A 135 -16.89 -19.64 3.09
N ALA A 136 -18.19 -19.30 3.10
CA ALA A 136 -18.82 -18.59 1.98
C ALA A 136 -18.03 -17.31 1.65
N PRO A 137 -17.81 -16.98 0.36
CA PRO A 137 -16.94 -15.85 -0.04
C PRO A 137 -17.36 -14.51 0.56
N TRP A 138 -18.66 -14.27 0.71
CA TRP A 138 -19.16 -13.02 1.31
C TRP A 138 -18.83 -12.91 2.80
N LEU A 139 -18.94 -14.02 3.55
CA LEU A 139 -18.61 -14.06 4.98
C LEU A 139 -17.11 -13.87 5.20
N ARG A 140 -16.28 -14.46 4.34
CA ARG A 140 -14.83 -14.27 4.36
C ARG A 140 -14.45 -12.81 4.19
N ARG A 141 -15.07 -12.11 3.21
CA ARG A 141 -14.87 -10.67 3.02
C ARG A 141 -15.29 -9.86 4.23
N LEU A 142 -16.42 -10.20 4.84
CA LEU A 142 -16.92 -9.51 6.03
C LEU A 142 -15.96 -9.68 7.20
N VAL A 143 -15.48 -10.90 7.44
CA VAL A 143 -14.53 -11.20 8.53
C VAL A 143 -13.20 -10.50 8.33
N THR A 144 -12.60 -10.59 7.14
CA THR A 144 -11.31 -9.93 6.86
C THR A 144 -11.40 -8.40 6.97
N ARG A 145 -12.47 -7.80 6.47
CA ARG A 145 -12.70 -6.36 6.62
C ARG A 145 -12.99 -5.98 8.07
N GLY A 146 -13.77 -6.77 8.80
CA GLY A 146 -14.08 -6.53 10.21
C GLY A 146 -12.82 -6.55 11.08
N ILE A 147 -11.96 -7.55 10.92
CA ILE A 147 -10.69 -7.65 11.65
C ILE A 147 -9.78 -6.44 11.39
N ALA A 148 -9.81 -5.86 10.20
CA ALA A 148 -9.02 -4.68 9.87
C ALA A 148 -9.66 -3.37 10.36
N VAL A 149 -10.97 -3.20 10.13
CA VAL A 149 -11.68 -1.94 10.38
C VAL A 149 -11.98 -1.73 11.87
N ILE A 150 -12.36 -2.79 12.61
CA ILE A 150 -12.73 -2.66 14.02
C ILE A 150 -11.59 -2.12 14.88
N PRO A 151 -10.36 -2.66 14.84
CA PRO A 151 -9.24 -2.11 15.61
C PRO A 151 -8.87 -0.69 15.18
N ALA A 152 -8.89 -0.41 13.87
CA ALA A 152 -8.59 0.92 13.35
C ALA A 152 -9.62 1.95 13.84
N ALA A 153 -10.92 1.63 13.76
CA ALA A 153 -11.98 2.48 14.27
C ALA A 153 -11.88 2.68 15.79
N ALA A 154 -11.60 1.62 16.53
CA ALA A 154 -11.41 1.71 17.99
C ALA A 154 -10.27 2.65 18.36
N VAL A 155 -9.14 2.58 17.65
CA VAL A 155 -8.02 3.49 17.91
C VAL A 155 -8.36 4.94 17.57
N VAL A 156 -9.00 5.20 16.44
CA VAL A 156 -9.43 6.57 16.07
C VAL A 156 -10.41 7.14 17.09
N LEU A 157 -11.35 6.34 17.57
CA LEU A 157 -12.33 6.76 18.58
C LEU A 157 -11.72 7.02 19.96
N LEU A 158 -10.71 6.22 20.36
CA LEU A 158 -10.09 6.33 21.68
C LEU A 158 -8.98 7.40 21.74
N TYR A 159 -8.20 7.55 20.68
CA TYR A 159 -7.00 8.41 20.67
C TYR A 159 -7.14 9.64 19.79
N GLY A 160 -8.20 9.73 18.99
CA GLY A 160 -8.46 10.86 18.09
C GLY A 160 -7.64 10.83 16.80
N GLU A 161 -7.91 11.80 15.92
CA GLU A 161 -7.32 11.86 14.57
C GLU A 161 -5.81 12.12 14.57
N LYS A 162 -5.29 12.79 15.59
CA LYS A 162 -3.85 13.16 15.67
C LYS A 162 -2.91 11.97 15.76
N GLU A 163 -3.34 10.88 16.39
CA GLU A 163 -2.52 9.67 16.52
C GLU A 163 -2.60 8.75 15.30
N THR A 164 -3.56 9.00 14.38
CA THR A 164 -3.75 8.19 13.18
C THR A 164 -2.50 8.17 12.29
N GLY A 165 -1.83 9.31 12.13
CA GLY A 165 -0.59 9.42 11.36
C GLY A 165 0.54 8.55 11.93
N ARG A 166 0.72 8.57 13.25
CA ARG A 166 1.73 7.75 13.95
C ARG A 166 1.45 6.27 13.82
N LEU A 167 0.18 5.87 13.93
CA LEU A 167 -0.25 4.48 13.76
C LEU A 167 -0.06 3.99 12.34
N LEU A 168 -0.30 4.84 11.34
CA LEU A 168 -0.02 4.51 9.95
C LEU A 168 1.48 4.23 9.75
N ILE A 169 2.37 5.09 10.25
CA ILE A 169 3.81 4.87 10.14
C ILE A 169 4.23 3.61 10.90
N LEU A 170 3.74 3.41 12.13
CA LEU A 170 4.05 2.21 12.91
C LEU A 170 3.62 0.93 12.19
N SER A 171 2.42 0.91 11.60
CA SER A 171 1.96 -0.23 10.82
C SER A 171 2.87 -0.56 9.63
N GLN A 172 3.38 0.46 8.94
CA GLN A 172 4.32 0.29 7.83
C GLN A 172 5.69 -0.22 8.30
N VAL A 173 6.17 0.23 9.46
CA VAL A 173 7.41 -0.28 10.05
C VAL A 173 7.26 -1.76 10.42
N ILE A 174 6.12 -2.16 10.99
CA ILE A 174 5.83 -3.58 11.28
C ILE A 174 5.81 -4.40 9.99
N LEU A 175 5.17 -3.89 8.92
CA LEU A 175 5.16 -4.55 7.61
C LEU A 175 6.57 -4.69 7.02
N SER A 176 7.44 -3.68 7.20
CA SER A 176 8.82 -3.77 6.74
C SER A 176 9.62 -4.87 7.44
N LEU A 177 9.36 -5.10 8.73
CA LEU A 177 9.96 -6.19 9.50
C LEU A 177 9.48 -7.57 9.05
N GLN A 178 8.31 -7.68 8.45
CA GLN A 178 7.79 -8.94 7.89
C GLN A 178 8.40 -9.28 6.52
N LEU A 179 8.99 -8.31 5.81
CA LEU A 179 9.55 -8.52 4.47
C LEU A 179 10.56 -9.67 4.38
N PRO A 180 11.56 -9.81 5.26
CA PRO A 180 12.50 -10.92 5.20
C PRO A 180 11.80 -12.29 5.26
N PHE A 181 10.76 -12.41 6.09
CA PHE A 181 9.99 -13.65 6.24
C PHE A 181 9.14 -13.99 5.01
N ALA A 182 8.83 -13.02 4.17
CA ALA A 182 8.14 -13.25 2.90
C ALA A 182 9.13 -13.50 1.75
N VAL A 183 10.21 -12.73 1.69
CA VAL A 183 11.17 -12.77 0.57
C VAL A 183 12.08 -13.98 0.64
N VAL A 184 12.56 -14.37 1.84
CA VAL A 184 13.47 -15.51 1.99
C VAL A 184 12.83 -16.81 1.49
N PRO A 185 11.62 -17.22 1.90
CA PRO A 185 10.95 -18.39 1.35
C PRO A 185 10.68 -18.26 -0.15
N LEU A 186 10.26 -17.07 -0.62
CA LEU A 186 10.01 -16.84 -2.03
C LEU A 186 11.25 -17.14 -2.88
N VAL A 187 12.42 -16.67 -2.47
CA VAL A 187 13.70 -16.92 -3.17
C VAL A 187 14.15 -18.38 -3.05
N GLN A 188 13.83 -19.06 -1.95
CA GLN A 188 14.19 -20.47 -1.77
C GLN A 188 13.33 -21.43 -2.59
N PHE A 189 12.08 -21.08 -2.87
CA PHE A 189 11.12 -21.92 -3.59
C PHE A 189 10.95 -21.55 -5.07
N THR A 190 11.59 -20.50 -5.55
CA THR A 190 11.65 -20.11 -6.98
C THR A 190 13.01 -20.36 -7.58
#